data_f332293cb0c2d126cac2be4c4e020be4
#
_entry.id   f332293cb0c2d126cac2be4c4e020be4
#
_cell.length_a   1.000
_cell.length_b   1.000
_cell.length_c   1.000
_cell.angle_alpha   90.00
_cell.angle_beta   90.00
_cell.angle_gamma   90.00
#
_symmetry.space_group_name_H-M   'P 1'
#
loop_
_entity.id
_entity.type
_entity.pdbx_description
1 polymer ?
#
loop_
_entity_poly.entity_id
_entity_poly.type
_entity_poly.pdbx_seq_one_letter_code
_entity_poly.pdbx_strand_id
1 'polypeptide(L)'
;MKFFLDKKLVKDNYDLLPGSGVNLHRFPLLDYPSDKVIEFAFIARIMKEKGIDYYLEVARTIRKKYPNTIFHVCGFCEPEYNGKLQEYIDDHSVIYHGMVDDIREIHKRVHCVVHPTYYPEGISNVLLEACSSGRPIITTDRSGCREVVDDNINGYMIPQRDYGALLNAIESFLIISNEDRKKMGINGRKKIEKFFNREIVVKKYCVEIEINF
;
A
#
# COMPACT_ATOMS: atom_id res chain seq x y z
N MET A 1 15.54 -1.56 14.99
CA MET A 1 16.17 -1.02 16.20
C MET A 1 16.95 -2.08 16.99
N LYS A 2 16.35 -3.22 17.37
CA LYS A 2 17.05 -4.30 18.12
C LYS A 2 18.44 -4.64 17.56
N PHE A 3 18.55 -4.83 16.24
CA PHE A 3 19.83 -5.11 15.57
C PHE A 3 20.90 -4.05 15.86
N PHE A 4 20.57 -2.75 15.85
CA PHE A 4 21.53 -1.68 16.10
C PHE A 4 21.98 -1.64 17.55
N LEU A 5 21.08 -1.94 18.49
CA LEU A 5 21.39 -2.08 19.91
C LEU A 5 22.27 -3.30 20.18
N ASP A 6 21.90 -4.47 19.65
CA ASP A 6 22.64 -5.73 19.81
C ASP A 6 24.07 -5.62 19.23
N LYS A 7 24.25 -4.85 18.16
CA LYS A 7 25.55 -4.58 17.55
C LYS A 7 26.28 -3.37 18.15
N LYS A 8 25.70 -2.73 19.17
CA LYS A 8 26.27 -1.52 19.84
C LYS A 8 26.55 -0.37 18.85
N LEU A 9 25.77 -0.28 17.76
CA LEU A 9 25.90 0.77 16.76
C LEU A 9 25.20 2.06 17.17
N VAL A 10 24.28 2.00 18.12
CA VAL A 10 23.63 3.14 18.79
C VAL A 10 23.71 2.97 20.30
N LYS A 11 23.76 4.07 21.01
CA LYS A 11 23.68 4.14 22.48
C LYS A 11 22.22 4.35 22.90
N ASP A 12 21.98 4.58 24.18
CA ASP A 12 20.62 4.72 24.75
C ASP A 12 19.90 6.03 24.33
N ASN A 13 20.63 7.00 23.79
CA ASN A 13 20.11 8.28 23.33
C ASN A 13 19.72 8.23 21.84
N TYR A 14 18.61 7.60 21.53
CA TYR A 14 18.04 7.60 20.17
C TYR A 14 16.55 7.87 20.20
N ASP A 15 16.02 8.46 19.14
CA ASP A 15 14.59 8.54 18.90
C ASP A 15 14.21 7.78 17.61
N LEU A 16 13.00 7.25 17.59
CA LEU A 16 12.43 6.55 16.43
C LEU A 16 11.49 7.47 15.67
N LEU A 17 11.79 7.64 14.40
CA LEU A 17 10.91 8.34 13.49
C LEU A 17 10.03 7.34 12.71
N PRO A 18 8.74 7.64 12.50
CA PRO A 18 7.83 6.80 11.74
C PRO A 18 8.04 7.00 10.21
N GLY A 19 9.27 6.80 9.75
CA GLY A 19 9.66 7.08 8.36
C GLY A 19 9.63 8.58 8.02
N SER A 20 9.38 8.93 6.76
CA SER A 20 9.27 10.33 6.29
C SER A 20 7.91 10.97 6.57
N GLY A 21 6.92 10.18 6.99
CA GLY A 21 5.53 10.58 7.08
C GLY A 21 4.91 10.95 5.73
N VAL A 22 3.61 11.21 5.72
CA VAL A 22 2.87 11.64 4.54
C VAL A 22 2.31 13.05 4.73
N ASN A 23 2.30 13.84 3.64
CA ASN A 23 1.69 15.16 3.64
C ASN A 23 0.16 15.02 3.46
N LEU A 24 -0.60 15.28 4.53
CA LEU A 24 -2.06 15.14 4.55
C LEU A 24 -2.78 16.14 3.64
N HIS A 25 -2.19 17.30 3.34
CA HIS A 25 -2.75 18.28 2.40
C HIS A 25 -2.56 17.83 0.95
N ARG A 26 -1.42 17.18 0.65
CA ARG A 26 -1.18 16.61 -0.68
C ARG A 26 -2.03 15.36 -0.92
N PHE A 27 -2.27 14.55 0.12
CA PHE A 27 -3.09 13.36 0.08
C PHE A 27 -4.31 13.52 1.01
N PRO A 28 -5.31 14.30 0.60
CA PRO A 28 -6.53 14.50 1.38
C PRO A 28 -7.37 13.22 1.41
N LEU A 29 -8.28 13.13 2.38
CA LEU A 29 -9.32 12.12 2.37
C LEU A 29 -10.20 12.33 1.12
N LEU A 30 -10.33 11.29 0.31
CA LEU A 30 -11.13 11.29 -0.91
C LEU A 30 -12.46 10.57 -0.69
N ASP A 31 -13.47 10.95 -1.47
CA ASP A 31 -14.74 10.20 -1.52
C ASP A 31 -14.46 8.73 -1.88
N TYR A 32 -15.19 7.82 -1.24
CA TYR A 32 -15.05 6.39 -1.52
C TYR A 32 -15.85 6.03 -2.76
N PRO A 33 -15.29 5.23 -3.71
CA PRO A 33 -15.97 4.90 -4.96
C PRO A 33 -17.26 4.09 -4.76
N SER A 34 -18.13 4.10 -5.78
CA SER A 34 -19.33 3.25 -5.80
C SER A 34 -18.96 1.79 -6.07
N ASP A 35 -19.77 0.85 -5.58
CA ASP A 35 -19.52 -0.60 -5.65
C ASP A 35 -19.98 -1.30 -6.94
N LYS A 36 -20.31 -0.52 -7.99
CA LYS A 36 -20.70 -1.11 -9.29
C LYS A 36 -19.57 -1.93 -9.93
N VAL A 37 -18.36 -1.43 -9.78
CA VAL A 37 -17.11 -2.09 -10.20
C VAL A 37 -16.11 -1.90 -9.08
N ILE A 38 -15.50 -2.97 -8.62
CA ILE A 38 -14.49 -2.91 -7.56
C ILE A 38 -13.09 -2.86 -8.20
N GLU A 39 -12.36 -1.77 -7.92
CA GLU A 39 -11.07 -1.51 -8.54
C GLU A 39 -9.95 -1.64 -7.51
N PHE A 40 -8.88 -2.36 -7.89
CA PHE A 40 -7.67 -2.56 -7.10
C PHE A 40 -6.47 -1.92 -7.79
N ALA A 41 -5.49 -1.43 -7.05
CA ALA A 41 -4.24 -0.95 -7.65
C ALA A 41 -3.01 -1.55 -7.00
N PHE A 42 -2.07 -1.97 -7.85
CA PHE A 42 -0.67 -2.18 -7.52
C PHE A 42 0.13 -0.93 -7.91
N ILE A 43 0.85 -0.37 -6.95
CA ILE A 43 1.60 0.89 -7.14
C ILE A 43 3.02 0.65 -6.65
N ALA A 44 3.93 0.34 -7.57
CA ALA A 44 5.35 0.12 -7.29
C ALA A 44 6.13 -0.04 -8.60
N ARG A 45 7.46 -0.11 -8.53
CA ARG A 45 8.25 -0.67 -9.63
C ARG A 45 7.79 -2.10 -9.91
N ILE A 46 7.60 -2.42 -11.18
CA ILE A 46 7.19 -3.77 -11.62
C ILE A 46 8.44 -4.64 -11.62
N MET A 47 8.68 -5.32 -10.50
CA MET A 47 9.79 -6.23 -10.24
C MET A 47 9.36 -7.30 -9.24
N LYS A 48 10.08 -8.41 -9.24
CA LYS A 48 9.74 -9.63 -8.48
C LYS A 48 9.52 -9.35 -6.99
N GLU A 49 10.42 -8.63 -6.36
CA GLU A 49 10.42 -8.40 -4.92
C GLU A 49 9.28 -7.49 -4.45
N LYS A 50 8.69 -6.72 -5.36
CA LYS A 50 7.47 -5.95 -5.09
C LYS A 50 6.20 -6.81 -5.14
N GLY A 51 6.35 -8.10 -5.48
CA GLY A 51 5.26 -9.07 -5.47
C GLY A 51 4.33 -8.98 -6.67
N ILE A 52 4.80 -8.41 -7.79
CA ILE A 52 4.00 -8.26 -9.00
C ILE A 52 3.47 -9.59 -9.51
N ASP A 53 4.25 -10.67 -9.42
CA ASP A 53 3.85 -12.00 -9.89
C ASP A 53 2.56 -12.47 -9.19
N TYR A 54 2.50 -12.31 -7.87
CA TYR A 54 1.32 -12.67 -7.07
C TYR A 54 0.10 -11.81 -7.44
N TYR A 55 0.32 -10.51 -7.63
CA TYR A 55 -0.76 -9.59 -8.01
C TYR A 55 -1.36 -9.93 -9.38
N LEU A 56 -0.52 -10.16 -10.37
CA LEU A 56 -0.95 -10.49 -11.73
C LEU A 56 -1.75 -11.79 -11.78
N GLU A 57 -1.27 -12.86 -11.13
CA GLU A 57 -1.97 -14.14 -11.10
C GLU A 57 -3.30 -14.05 -10.34
N VAL A 58 -3.33 -13.33 -9.22
CA VAL A 58 -4.58 -13.11 -8.49
C VAL A 58 -5.55 -12.27 -9.31
N ALA A 59 -5.09 -11.22 -9.99
CA ALA A 59 -5.93 -10.43 -10.89
C ALA A 59 -6.61 -11.29 -11.96
N ARG A 60 -5.84 -12.15 -12.64
CA ARG A 60 -6.36 -13.10 -13.65
C ARG A 60 -7.39 -14.06 -13.06
N THR A 61 -7.15 -14.58 -11.87
CA THR A 61 -8.05 -15.52 -11.19
C THR A 61 -9.34 -14.84 -10.73
N ILE A 62 -9.22 -13.69 -10.09
CA ILE A 62 -10.37 -12.93 -9.57
C ILE A 62 -11.25 -12.44 -10.71
N ARG A 63 -10.71 -11.90 -11.79
CA ARG A 63 -11.50 -11.41 -12.93
C ARG A 63 -12.35 -12.49 -13.61
N LYS A 64 -11.85 -13.74 -13.64
CA LYS A 64 -12.64 -14.89 -14.14
C LYS A 64 -13.84 -15.20 -13.25
N LYS A 65 -13.68 -15.07 -11.93
CA LYS A 65 -14.73 -15.39 -10.94
C LYS A 65 -15.65 -14.20 -10.65
N TYR A 66 -15.10 -12.98 -10.68
CA TYR A 66 -15.76 -11.71 -10.36
C TYR A 66 -15.57 -10.70 -11.50
N PRO A 67 -16.38 -10.78 -12.59
CA PRO A 67 -16.20 -9.95 -13.80
C PRO A 67 -16.26 -8.43 -13.53
N ASN A 68 -16.97 -8.02 -12.47
CA ASN A 68 -17.10 -6.62 -12.08
C ASN A 68 -15.89 -6.13 -11.23
N THR A 69 -14.70 -6.62 -11.54
CA THR A 69 -13.46 -6.16 -10.90
C THR A 69 -12.50 -5.60 -11.95
N ILE A 70 -11.67 -4.64 -11.54
CA ILE A 70 -10.59 -4.09 -12.37
C ILE A 70 -9.31 -4.06 -11.54
N PHE A 71 -8.19 -4.41 -12.17
CA PHE A 71 -6.88 -4.42 -11.55
C PHE A 71 -5.94 -3.47 -12.29
N HIS A 72 -5.46 -2.44 -11.61
CA HIS A 72 -4.56 -1.44 -12.13
C HIS A 72 -3.12 -1.75 -11.72
N VAL A 73 -2.18 -1.53 -12.63
CA VAL A 73 -0.73 -1.62 -12.39
C VAL A 73 -0.11 -0.27 -12.72
N CYS A 74 0.56 0.35 -11.74
CA CYS A 74 1.18 1.67 -11.87
C CYS A 74 2.65 1.60 -11.44
N GLY A 75 3.53 2.14 -12.26
CA GLY A 75 4.97 2.24 -11.98
C GLY A 75 5.85 1.85 -13.15
N PHE A 76 7.15 2.09 -12.98
CA PHE A 76 8.16 1.71 -13.96
C PHE A 76 8.24 0.18 -14.07
N CYS A 77 8.21 -0.34 -15.29
CA CYS A 77 8.39 -1.76 -15.57
C CYS A 77 9.86 -2.07 -15.81
N GLU A 78 10.44 -2.94 -14.99
CA GLU A 78 11.79 -3.44 -15.25
C GLU A 78 11.80 -4.23 -16.58
N PRO A 79 12.85 -4.11 -17.41
CA PRO A 79 12.87 -4.69 -18.76
C PRO A 79 12.54 -6.19 -18.81
N GLU A 80 12.96 -6.95 -17.82
CA GLU A 80 12.72 -8.39 -17.69
C GLU A 80 11.24 -8.75 -17.49
N TYR A 81 10.41 -7.78 -17.04
CA TYR A 81 8.98 -7.95 -16.81
C TYR A 81 8.11 -7.55 -18.00
N ASN A 82 8.66 -6.88 -19.02
CA ASN A 82 7.87 -6.35 -20.15
C ASN A 82 7.02 -7.44 -20.82
N GLY A 83 7.63 -8.57 -21.18
CA GLY A 83 6.92 -9.68 -21.84
C GLY A 83 5.83 -10.28 -20.94
N LYS A 84 6.17 -10.53 -19.67
CA LYS A 84 5.21 -11.10 -18.72
C LYS A 84 4.05 -10.14 -18.45
N LEU A 85 4.31 -8.86 -18.24
CA LEU A 85 3.25 -7.87 -18.01
C LEU A 85 2.33 -7.77 -19.24
N GLN A 86 2.91 -7.82 -20.46
CA GLN A 86 2.14 -7.74 -21.70
C GLN A 86 1.12 -8.87 -21.83
N GLU A 87 1.45 -10.11 -21.41
CA GLU A 87 0.50 -11.23 -21.41
C GLU A 87 -0.76 -10.95 -20.60
N TYR A 88 -0.62 -10.27 -19.43
CA TYR A 88 -1.76 -9.92 -18.58
C TYR A 88 -2.52 -8.69 -19.03
N ILE A 89 -1.89 -7.83 -19.84
CA ILE A 89 -2.56 -6.72 -20.53
C ILE A 89 -3.40 -7.28 -21.68
N ASP A 90 -2.83 -8.16 -22.50
CA ASP A 90 -3.47 -8.73 -23.69
C ASP A 90 -4.69 -9.59 -23.34
N ASP A 91 -4.64 -10.33 -22.22
CA ASP A 91 -5.79 -11.10 -21.72
C ASP A 91 -6.76 -10.27 -20.87
N HIS A 92 -6.54 -8.97 -20.79
CA HIS A 92 -7.35 -8.00 -20.03
C HIS A 92 -7.44 -8.28 -18.52
N SER A 93 -6.49 -9.02 -17.96
CA SER A 93 -6.42 -9.25 -16.51
C SER A 93 -6.06 -7.99 -15.73
N VAL A 94 -5.25 -7.11 -16.33
CA VAL A 94 -4.83 -5.84 -15.72
C VAL A 94 -4.85 -4.69 -16.72
N ILE A 95 -4.91 -3.47 -16.19
CA ILE A 95 -4.68 -2.21 -16.92
C ILE A 95 -3.37 -1.61 -16.45
N TYR A 96 -2.40 -1.50 -17.34
CA TYR A 96 -1.11 -0.89 -17.05
C TYR A 96 -1.10 0.60 -17.40
N HIS A 97 -0.68 1.44 -16.47
CA HIS A 97 -0.67 2.90 -16.61
C HIS A 97 0.73 3.49 -16.79
N GLY A 98 1.80 2.66 -16.74
CA GLY A 98 3.16 3.20 -16.72
C GLY A 98 3.45 4.00 -15.46
N MET A 99 4.36 4.95 -15.58
CA MET A 99 4.61 5.95 -14.54
C MET A 99 3.45 6.95 -14.53
N VAL A 100 2.86 7.15 -13.35
CA VAL A 100 1.73 8.06 -13.16
C VAL A 100 2.23 9.33 -12.47
N ASP A 101 2.04 10.48 -13.10
CA ASP A 101 2.50 11.78 -12.58
C ASP A 101 1.78 12.17 -11.27
N ASP A 102 0.49 11.91 -11.21
CA ASP A 102 -0.31 12.15 -10.01
C ASP A 102 -1.08 10.91 -9.59
N ILE A 103 -0.52 10.19 -8.62
CA ILE A 103 -1.09 8.95 -8.12
C ILE A 103 -2.47 9.15 -7.44
N ARG A 104 -2.83 10.38 -7.07
CA ARG A 104 -4.14 10.69 -6.51
C ARG A 104 -5.27 10.40 -7.48
N GLU A 105 -5.03 10.49 -8.79
CA GLU A 105 -6.02 10.13 -9.82
C GLU A 105 -6.33 8.62 -9.80
N ILE A 106 -5.36 7.79 -9.49
CA ILE A 106 -5.57 6.36 -9.24
C ILE A 106 -6.33 6.17 -7.92
N HIS A 107 -5.92 6.88 -6.85
CA HIS A 107 -6.60 6.78 -5.56
C HIS A 107 -8.08 7.18 -5.65
N LYS A 108 -8.47 8.14 -6.49
CA LYS A 108 -9.89 8.52 -6.67
C LYS A 108 -10.77 7.38 -7.18
N ARG A 109 -10.20 6.47 -7.95
CA ARG A 109 -10.93 5.40 -8.63
C ARG A 109 -10.95 4.10 -7.85
N VAL A 110 -9.82 3.75 -7.22
CA VAL A 110 -9.65 2.42 -6.65
C VAL A 110 -10.26 2.28 -5.27
N HIS A 111 -10.71 1.07 -4.96
CA HIS A 111 -11.30 0.70 -3.67
C HIS A 111 -10.24 0.25 -2.68
N CYS A 112 -9.13 -0.33 -3.17
CA CYS A 112 -8.07 -0.88 -2.34
C CYS A 112 -6.72 -0.79 -3.06
N VAL A 113 -5.66 -0.49 -2.30
CA VAL A 113 -4.28 -0.60 -2.79
C VAL A 113 -3.69 -1.91 -2.29
N VAL A 114 -3.17 -2.72 -3.22
CA VAL A 114 -2.58 -4.04 -2.96
C VAL A 114 -1.07 -3.95 -3.13
N HIS A 115 -0.34 -4.18 -2.04
CA HIS A 115 1.12 -4.03 -2.00
C HIS A 115 1.78 -5.29 -1.42
N PRO A 116 1.85 -6.39 -2.20
CA PRO A 116 2.27 -7.70 -1.71
C PRO A 116 3.81 -7.84 -1.71
N THR A 117 4.49 -6.77 -1.33
CA THR A 117 5.96 -6.65 -1.38
C THR A 117 6.64 -7.57 -0.35
N TYR A 118 7.79 -8.11 -0.73
CA TYR A 118 8.75 -8.69 0.19
C TYR A 118 10.14 -8.03 0.07
N TYR A 119 10.18 -6.90 -0.65
CA TYR A 119 11.37 -6.05 -0.74
C TYR A 119 11.66 -5.39 0.61
N PRO A 120 12.94 -5.32 1.05
CA PRO A 120 13.29 -4.57 2.26
C PRO A 120 12.97 -3.09 2.10
N GLU A 121 12.06 -2.60 2.92
CA GLU A 121 11.64 -1.19 2.92
C GLU A 121 11.77 -0.60 4.33
N GLY A 122 11.91 0.72 4.40
CA GLY A 122 11.50 1.47 5.57
C GLY A 122 9.96 1.49 5.68
N ILE A 123 9.37 2.56 6.16
CA ILE A 123 7.90 2.70 6.07
C ILE A 123 7.48 2.93 4.62
N SER A 124 6.51 2.14 4.12
CA SER A 124 6.05 2.21 2.73
C SER A 124 5.23 3.48 2.48
N ASN A 125 5.79 4.41 1.70
CA ASN A 125 5.08 5.64 1.33
C ASN A 125 3.79 5.35 0.54
N VAL A 126 3.78 4.32 -0.31
CA VAL A 126 2.59 3.92 -1.07
C VAL A 126 1.43 3.59 -0.14
N LEU A 127 1.69 2.87 0.94
CA LEU A 127 0.66 2.53 1.94
C LEU A 127 0.22 3.76 2.74
N LEU A 128 1.16 4.65 3.10
CA LEU A 128 0.84 5.91 3.78
C LEU A 128 -0.06 6.80 2.91
N GLU A 129 0.25 6.93 1.63
CA GLU A 129 -0.49 7.74 0.66
C GLU A 129 -1.90 7.16 0.41
N ALA A 130 -2.01 5.84 0.24
CA ALA A 130 -3.28 5.14 0.09
C ALA A 130 -4.18 5.34 1.31
N CYS A 131 -3.68 5.05 2.50
CA CYS A 131 -4.42 5.24 3.75
C CYS A 131 -4.77 6.71 3.99
N SER A 132 -3.87 7.66 3.67
CA SER A 132 -4.14 9.09 3.76
C SER A 132 -5.31 9.48 2.87
N SER A 133 -5.40 8.91 1.68
CA SER A 133 -6.51 9.10 0.72
C SER A 133 -7.78 8.31 1.08
N GLY A 134 -7.82 7.61 2.21
CA GLY A 134 -8.95 6.81 2.65
C GLY A 134 -9.13 5.50 1.87
N ARG A 135 -8.05 4.93 1.36
CA ARG A 135 -8.07 3.62 0.66
C ARG A 135 -7.61 2.52 1.59
N PRO A 136 -8.42 1.47 1.79
CA PRO A 136 -7.98 0.23 2.43
C PRO A 136 -6.74 -0.33 1.75
N ILE A 137 -5.96 -1.10 2.49
CA ILE A 137 -4.71 -1.69 1.98
C ILE A 137 -4.69 -3.20 2.20
N ILE A 138 -4.12 -3.94 1.25
CA ILE A 138 -3.75 -5.34 1.41
C ILE A 138 -2.23 -5.42 1.27
N THR A 139 -1.55 -5.84 2.32
CA THR A 139 -0.08 -5.85 2.32
C THR A 139 0.49 -7.00 3.13
N THR A 140 1.79 -7.21 3.03
CA THR A 140 2.47 -8.32 3.68
C THR A 140 2.89 -8.01 5.12
N ASP A 141 2.98 -9.05 5.94
CA ASP A 141 3.60 -8.99 7.27
C ASP A 141 5.13 -8.84 7.12
N ARG A 142 5.54 -7.62 6.78
CA ARG A 142 6.92 -7.20 6.63
C ARG A 142 7.14 -5.87 7.33
N SER A 143 8.36 -5.65 7.86
CA SER A 143 8.76 -4.35 8.40
C SER A 143 8.65 -3.28 7.31
N GLY A 144 8.05 -2.14 7.66
CA GLY A 144 7.72 -1.06 6.75
C GLY A 144 6.30 -1.13 6.18
N CYS A 145 5.67 -2.30 6.22
CA CYS A 145 4.28 -2.50 5.83
C CYS A 145 3.38 -2.77 7.03
N ARG A 146 3.79 -3.69 7.92
CA ARG A 146 3.00 -4.08 9.11
C ARG A 146 2.71 -2.93 10.06
N GLU A 147 3.55 -1.91 10.09
CA GLU A 147 3.36 -0.74 10.93
C GLU A 147 2.19 0.14 10.43
N VAL A 148 1.87 0.06 9.13
CA VAL A 148 0.81 0.85 8.49
C VAL A 148 -0.53 0.14 8.54
N VAL A 149 -0.55 -1.20 8.42
CA VAL A 149 -1.78 -1.99 8.44
C VAL A 149 -2.16 -2.37 9.89
N ASP A 150 -3.44 -2.22 10.22
CA ASP A 150 -4.10 -2.88 11.36
C ASP A 150 -5.05 -3.90 10.75
N ASP A 151 -4.71 -5.19 10.91
CA ASP A 151 -5.40 -6.29 10.24
C ASP A 151 -6.89 -6.31 10.54
N ASN A 152 -7.73 -6.48 9.52
CA ASN A 152 -9.19 -6.42 9.55
C ASN A 152 -9.79 -5.05 10.00
N ILE A 153 -8.97 -4.01 10.22
CA ILE A 153 -9.42 -2.69 10.66
C ILE A 153 -9.29 -1.66 9.55
N ASN A 154 -8.11 -1.54 8.94
CA ASN A 154 -7.87 -0.64 7.81
C ASN A 154 -7.41 -1.36 6.53
N GLY A 155 -7.39 -2.68 6.56
CA GLY A 155 -6.98 -3.53 5.45
C GLY A 155 -6.72 -4.96 5.91
N TYR A 156 -5.97 -5.71 5.12
CA TYR A 156 -5.58 -7.08 5.42
C TYR A 156 -4.06 -7.25 5.41
N MET A 157 -3.56 -7.98 6.39
CA MET A 157 -2.14 -8.35 6.48
C MET A 157 -1.97 -9.81 6.12
N ILE A 158 -1.11 -10.10 5.16
CA ILE A 158 -0.87 -11.45 4.63
C ILE A 158 0.58 -11.89 4.82
N PRO A 159 0.87 -13.19 4.85
CA PRO A 159 2.24 -13.68 4.76
C PRO A 159 2.92 -13.23 3.46
N GLN A 160 4.25 -13.10 3.51
CA GLN A 160 5.03 -12.80 2.31
C GLN A 160 5.06 -14.02 1.38
N ARG A 161 5.04 -13.77 0.07
CA ARG A 161 5.16 -14.82 -0.99
C ARG A 161 4.08 -15.88 -0.93
N ASP A 162 2.88 -15.51 -0.50
CA ASP A 162 1.75 -16.41 -0.37
C ASP A 162 0.62 -15.99 -1.32
N TYR A 163 0.50 -16.70 -2.44
CA TYR A 163 -0.57 -16.49 -3.42
C TYR A 163 -1.96 -16.74 -2.83
N GLY A 164 -2.10 -17.85 -2.07
CA GLY A 164 -3.39 -18.23 -1.48
C GLY A 164 -3.88 -17.21 -0.48
N ALA A 165 -2.98 -16.71 0.38
CA ALA A 165 -3.32 -15.66 1.32
C ALA A 165 -3.72 -14.35 0.63
N LEU A 166 -3.03 -13.96 -0.45
CA LEU A 166 -3.40 -12.77 -1.23
C LEU A 166 -4.77 -12.95 -1.92
N LEU A 167 -5.01 -14.11 -2.52
CA LEU A 167 -6.29 -14.44 -3.14
C LEU A 167 -7.43 -14.35 -2.12
N ASN A 168 -7.28 -15.00 -0.97
CA ASN A 168 -8.28 -15.00 0.10
C ASN A 168 -8.53 -13.58 0.66
N ALA A 169 -7.49 -12.76 0.81
CA ALA A 169 -7.64 -11.38 1.28
C ALA A 169 -8.45 -10.53 0.28
N ILE A 170 -8.21 -10.68 -1.03
CA ILE A 170 -8.98 -9.98 -2.07
C ILE A 170 -10.42 -10.49 -2.10
N GLU A 171 -10.65 -11.80 -2.01
CA GLU A 171 -12.01 -12.35 -1.94
C GLU A 171 -12.76 -11.86 -0.69
N SER A 172 -12.10 -11.86 0.47
CA SER A 172 -12.67 -11.31 1.71
C SER A 172 -13.04 -9.83 1.57
N PHE A 173 -12.20 -9.05 0.87
CA PHE A 173 -12.49 -7.65 0.57
C PHE A 173 -13.71 -7.50 -0.37
N LEU A 174 -13.88 -8.41 -1.33
CA LEU A 174 -15.00 -8.36 -2.29
C LEU A 174 -16.36 -8.68 -1.64
N ILE A 175 -16.41 -9.51 -0.61
CA ILE A 175 -17.67 -9.94 0.02
C ILE A 175 -18.22 -8.98 1.08
N ILE A 176 -17.40 -8.09 1.66
CA ILE A 176 -17.87 -7.10 2.62
C ILE A 176 -18.62 -5.95 1.90
N SER A 177 -19.48 -5.24 2.65
CA SER A 177 -20.26 -4.14 2.10
C SER A 177 -19.39 -2.96 1.68
N ASN A 178 -19.91 -2.11 0.78
CA ASN A 178 -19.18 -0.89 0.39
C ASN A 178 -18.97 0.06 1.57
N GLU A 179 -19.93 0.09 2.48
CA GLU A 179 -19.83 0.90 3.71
C GLU A 179 -18.72 0.38 4.64
N ASP A 180 -18.55 -0.94 4.77
CA ASP A 180 -17.45 -1.52 5.55
C ASP A 180 -16.08 -1.24 4.90
N ARG A 181 -15.97 -1.32 3.57
CA ARG A 181 -14.76 -0.92 2.85
C ARG A 181 -14.41 0.54 3.11
N LYS A 182 -15.41 1.44 2.99
CA LYS A 182 -15.26 2.86 3.30
C LYS A 182 -14.82 3.09 4.74
N LYS A 183 -15.41 2.36 5.70
CA LYS A 183 -15.02 2.42 7.11
C LYS A 183 -13.57 1.99 7.33
N MET A 184 -13.12 0.93 6.64
CA MET A 184 -11.71 0.54 6.64
C MET A 184 -10.81 1.69 6.15
N GLY A 185 -11.17 2.35 5.05
CA GLY A 185 -10.43 3.50 4.52
C GLY A 185 -10.36 4.66 5.52
N ILE A 186 -11.46 4.99 6.18
CA ILE A 186 -11.52 6.01 7.23
C ILE A 186 -10.63 5.65 8.43
N ASN A 187 -10.60 4.38 8.83
CA ASN A 187 -9.72 3.91 9.90
C ASN A 187 -8.24 4.05 9.51
N GLY A 188 -7.90 3.73 8.25
CA GLY A 188 -6.56 3.98 7.70
C GLY A 188 -6.19 5.45 7.80
N ARG A 189 -7.06 6.36 7.35
CA ARG A 189 -6.84 7.80 7.44
C ARG A 189 -6.58 8.26 8.88
N LYS A 190 -7.39 7.83 9.84
CA LYS A 190 -7.23 8.18 11.26
C LYS A 190 -5.87 7.71 11.82
N LYS A 191 -5.43 6.50 11.42
CA LYS A 191 -4.11 5.98 11.81
C LYS A 191 -2.99 6.86 11.28
N ILE A 192 -3.08 7.24 10.00
CA ILE A 192 -2.08 8.11 9.35
C ILE A 192 -2.01 9.48 10.03
N GLU A 193 -3.15 10.11 10.30
CA GLU A 193 -3.21 11.40 10.99
C GLU A 193 -2.52 11.35 12.35
N LYS A 194 -2.73 10.27 13.08
CA LYS A 194 -2.21 10.10 14.44
C LYS A 194 -0.72 9.77 14.51
N PHE A 195 -0.21 8.94 13.58
CA PHE A 195 1.12 8.35 13.74
C PHE A 195 2.10 8.65 12.61
N PHE A 196 1.59 9.01 11.42
CA PHE A 196 2.41 9.11 10.20
C PHE A 196 2.24 10.45 9.47
N ASN A 197 1.61 11.44 10.10
CA ASN A 197 1.59 12.80 9.55
C ASN A 197 3.02 13.35 9.49
N ARG A 198 3.43 13.87 8.33
CA ARG A 198 4.75 14.47 8.12
C ARG A 198 5.09 15.57 9.14
N GLU A 199 4.10 16.32 9.59
CA GLU A 199 4.29 17.36 10.60
C GLU A 199 4.83 16.82 11.92
N ILE A 200 4.46 15.58 12.30
CA ILE A 200 5.00 14.91 13.49
C ILE A 200 6.51 14.70 13.33
N VAL A 201 6.94 14.26 12.15
CA VAL A 201 8.35 14.03 11.83
C VAL A 201 9.13 15.33 11.83
N VAL A 202 8.62 16.36 11.15
CA VAL A 202 9.23 17.70 11.09
C VAL A 202 9.38 18.28 12.50
N LYS A 203 8.33 18.22 13.32
CA LYS A 203 8.36 18.72 14.70
C LYS A 203 9.45 18.03 15.53
N LYS A 204 9.61 16.71 15.42
CA LYS A 204 10.68 15.98 16.11
C LYS A 204 12.06 16.47 15.69
N TYR A 205 12.30 16.67 14.38
CA TYR A 205 13.57 17.22 13.92
C TYR A 205 13.83 18.63 14.43
N CYS A 206 12.82 19.50 14.44
CA CYS A 206 12.97 20.87 14.96
C CYS A 206 13.39 20.85 16.44
N VAL A 207 12.75 20.03 17.28
CA VAL A 207 13.08 19.89 18.69
C VAL A 207 14.53 19.41 18.88
N GLU A 208 14.97 18.39 18.13
CA GLU A 208 16.34 17.90 18.21
C GLU A 208 17.39 18.94 17.78
N ILE A 209 17.07 19.76 16.78
CA ILE A 209 17.94 20.84 16.35
C ILE A 209 18.04 21.93 17.43
N GLU A 210 16.92 22.34 18.03
CA GLU A 210 16.90 23.37 19.08
C GLU A 210 17.63 22.93 20.35
N ILE A 211 17.64 21.63 20.69
CA ILE A 211 18.36 21.10 21.86
C ILE A 211 19.87 21.07 21.61
N ASN A 212 20.32 20.95 20.37
CA ASN A 212 21.73 20.77 20.03
C ASN A 212 22.42 22.05 19.53
N PHE A 213 21.74 23.19 19.54
CA PHE A 213 22.25 24.54 19.29
C PHE A 213 22.01 25.47 20.48
#